data_fb1f8a680a40c2db04ac5e5de8dd6a37
#
_entry.id   fb1f8a680a40c2db04ac5e5de8dd6a37
#
_cell.length_a   1.000
_cell.length_b   1.000
_cell.length_c   1.000
_cell.angle_alpha   90.00
_cell.angle_beta   90.00
_cell.angle_gamma   90.00
#
_symmetry.space_group_name_H-M   'P 1'
#
loop_
_entity.id
_entity.type
_entity.pdbx_description
1 polymer ?
#
loop_
_entity_poly.entity_id
_entity_poly.type
_entity_poly.pdbx_seq_one_letter_code
_entity_poly.pdbx_strand_id
1 'polypeptide(L)'
;WWATATWIWVCLQGAFGALTVTMKLYPAIVTAHLLGALGLLGLLAVQSQLSVDRRLGLSLALYRGAMVVLAVCVLQIALGGWVSTNYAVLACQEFPTCQGEWWPTMDFARGFTVVRELGMGPDGEYLPFSALTAIHVVHRLGAAVVLVAVGGLGWRLWVSGDPEQRRWAQALGVVLLWQLITGLSNVVLDWPLVAAVLHTGGASALVLVLTWTLGISRSDISVSSPRHGASERSSFDTRPAA
;
A
#
# COMPACT_ATOMS: atom_id res chain seq x y z
N TRP A 1 21.40 -9.16 -11.23
CA TRP A 1 20.23 -8.55 -11.88
C TRP A 1 19.45 -7.62 -10.95
N TRP A 2 19.44 -7.85 -9.62
CA TRP A 2 18.78 -6.96 -8.66
C TRP A 2 19.35 -5.54 -8.69
N ALA A 3 20.67 -5.38 -8.67
CA ALA A 3 21.35 -4.09 -8.75
C ALA A 3 21.00 -3.35 -10.05
N THR A 4 20.97 -4.08 -11.17
CA THR A 4 20.60 -3.51 -12.47
C THR A 4 19.14 -3.03 -12.48
N ALA A 5 18.22 -3.83 -11.92
CA ALA A 5 16.81 -3.44 -11.79
C ALA A 5 16.65 -2.18 -10.94
N THR A 6 17.35 -2.09 -9.81
CA THR A 6 17.34 -0.89 -8.95
C THR A 6 17.90 0.32 -9.69
N TRP A 7 19.01 0.17 -10.39
CA TRP A 7 19.63 1.26 -11.14
C TRP A 7 18.69 1.79 -12.24
N ILE A 8 18.08 0.90 -13.03
CA ILE A 8 17.09 1.29 -14.05
C ILE A 8 15.91 2.02 -13.40
N TRP A 9 15.40 1.51 -12.27
CA TRP A 9 14.28 2.12 -11.57
C TRP A 9 14.62 3.52 -11.06
N VAL A 10 15.82 3.72 -10.50
CA VAL A 10 16.31 5.04 -10.06
C VAL A 10 16.41 6.01 -11.23
N CYS A 11 16.94 5.59 -12.38
CA CYS A 11 17.01 6.42 -13.59
C CYS A 11 15.60 6.83 -14.08
N LEU A 12 14.64 5.88 -14.08
CA LEU A 12 13.24 6.20 -14.42
C LEU A 12 12.64 7.19 -13.42
N GLN A 13 12.89 7.01 -12.12
CA GLN A 13 12.42 7.93 -11.09
C GLN A 13 13.04 9.33 -11.25
N GLY A 14 14.31 9.42 -11.59
CA GLY A 14 14.95 10.70 -11.93
C GLY A 14 14.28 11.40 -13.10
N ALA A 15 13.95 10.65 -14.17
CA ALA A 15 13.24 11.19 -15.33
C ALA A 15 11.81 11.67 -14.95
N PHE A 16 11.05 10.87 -14.20
CA PHE A 16 9.72 11.28 -13.68
C PHE A 16 9.83 12.50 -12.77
N GLY A 17 10.86 12.58 -11.90
CA GLY A 17 11.13 13.74 -11.06
C GLY A 17 11.39 15.01 -11.89
N ALA A 18 12.17 14.92 -12.95
CA ALA A 18 12.38 16.04 -13.88
C ALA A 18 11.06 16.46 -14.57
N LEU A 19 10.23 15.49 -14.98
CA LEU A 19 8.93 15.76 -15.59
C LEU A 19 7.97 16.47 -14.61
N THR A 20 8.03 16.21 -13.30
CA THR A 20 7.19 16.93 -12.33
C THR A 20 7.43 18.43 -12.37
N VAL A 21 8.66 18.86 -12.63
CA VAL A 21 9.04 20.28 -12.73
C VAL A 21 8.73 20.83 -14.11
N THR A 22 9.19 20.17 -15.16
CA THR A 22 9.08 20.67 -16.56
C THR A 22 7.63 20.70 -17.04
N MET A 23 6.77 19.80 -16.54
CA MET A 23 5.33 19.77 -16.82
C MET A 23 4.49 20.53 -15.76
N LYS A 24 5.11 21.46 -15.01
CA LYS A 24 4.43 22.35 -14.08
C LYS A 24 3.47 21.60 -13.10
N LEU A 25 3.99 20.57 -12.44
CA LEU A 25 3.26 19.76 -11.48
C LEU A 25 2.01 19.05 -12.05
N TYR A 26 2.12 18.56 -13.27
CA TYR A 26 1.05 17.78 -13.92
C TYR A 26 0.58 16.64 -13.00
N PRO A 27 -0.71 16.62 -12.55
CA PRO A 27 -1.14 15.75 -11.43
C PRO A 27 -0.85 14.26 -11.62
N ALA A 28 -1.06 13.74 -12.83
CA ALA A 28 -0.80 12.33 -13.13
C ALA A 28 0.70 11.99 -13.03
N ILE A 29 1.58 12.87 -13.51
CA ILE A 29 3.04 12.67 -13.46
C ILE A 29 3.54 12.70 -12.01
N VAL A 30 3.08 13.66 -11.20
CA VAL A 30 3.47 13.76 -9.78
C VAL A 30 2.97 12.54 -9.00
N THR A 31 1.73 12.10 -9.24
CA THR A 31 1.18 10.89 -8.60
C THR A 31 1.96 9.64 -9.04
N ALA A 32 2.30 9.51 -10.33
CA ALA A 32 3.10 8.39 -10.83
C ALA A 32 4.51 8.38 -10.23
N HIS A 33 5.15 9.56 -10.08
CA HIS A 33 6.45 9.69 -9.42
C HIS A 33 6.39 9.25 -7.95
N LEU A 34 5.35 9.63 -7.21
CA LEU A 34 5.12 9.16 -5.84
C LEU A 34 4.99 7.64 -5.78
N LEU A 35 4.16 7.04 -6.63
CA LEU A 35 3.96 5.59 -6.67
C LEU A 35 5.23 4.86 -7.07
N GLY A 36 5.99 5.39 -8.01
CA GLY A 36 7.27 4.83 -8.41
C GLY A 36 8.32 4.90 -7.30
N ALA A 37 8.35 5.97 -6.49
CA ALA A 37 9.21 6.06 -5.32
C ALA A 37 8.87 4.99 -4.27
N LEU A 38 7.58 4.75 -4.02
CA LEU A 38 7.12 3.66 -3.14
C LEU A 38 7.44 2.27 -3.71
N GLY A 39 7.33 2.11 -5.04
CA GLY A 39 7.76 0.89 -5.73
C GLY A 39 9.26 0.61 -5.55
N LEU A 40 10.10 1.65 -5.65
CA LEU A 40 11.53 1.54 -5.36
C LEU A 40 11.78 1.16 -3.89
N LEU A 41 11.08 1.78 -2.96
CA LEU A 41 11.15 1.46 -1.54
C LEU A 41 10.80 -0.01 -1.27
N GLY A 42 9.72 -0.51 -1.87
CA GLY A 42 9.30 -1.92 -1.81
C GLY A 42 10.35 -2.85 -2.42
N LEU A 43 10.93 -2.49 -3.58
CA LEU A 43 11.99 -3.25 -4.23
C LEU A 43 13.22 -3.37 -3.32
N LEU A 44 13.66 -2.28 -2.70
CA LEU A 44 14.79 -2.27 -1.77
C LEU A 44 14.48 -3.09 -0.50
N ALA A 45 13.24 -3.01 0.00
CA ALA A 45 12.80 -3.84 1.13
C ALA A 45 12.87 -5.33 0.80
N VAL A 46 12.45 -5.76 -0.39
CA VAL A 46 12.58 -7.15 -0.84
C VAL A 46 14.05 -7.55 -0.96
N GLN A 47 14.89 -6.70 -1.54
CA GLN A 47 16.32 -6.99 -1.70
C GLN A 47 17.03 -7.16 -0.35
N SER A 48 16.72 -6.32 0.63
CA SER A 48 17.33 -6.40 1.98
C SER A 48 17.00 -7.73 2.68
N GLN A 49 15.89 -8.37 2.31
CA GLN A 49 15.47 -9.64 2.91
C GLN A 49 16.16 -10.87 2.30
N LEU A 50 16.78 -10.73 1.13
CA LEU A 50 17.49 -11.87 0.49
C LEU A 50 18.65 -12.40 1.33
N SER A 51 19.17 -11.57 2.25
CA SER A 51 20.27 -11.90 3.18
C SER A 51 19.78 -12.22 4.59
N VAL A 52 18.45 -12.21 4.85
CA VAL A 52 17.88 -12.44 6.17
C VAL A 52 17.34 -13.86 6.25
N ASP A 53 17.85 -14.65 7.18
CA ASP A 53 17.41 -16.04 7.40
C ASP A 53 16.19 -16.13 8.36
N ARG A 54 15.37 -15.10 8.39
CA ARG A 54 14.11 -15.07 9.16
C ARG A 54 12.96 -15.51 8.27
N ARG A 55 12.12 -16.38 8.80
CA ARG A 55 10.91 -16.84 8.12
C ARG A 55 9.71 -16.62 9.02
N LEU A 56 8.69 -15.95 8.50
CA LEU A 56 7.40 -15.81 9.14
C LEU A 56 6.46 -16.87 8.56
N GLY A 57 6.01 -17.82 9.37
CA GLY A 57 5.01 -18.81 8.97
C GLY A 57 3.65 -18.15 8.79
N LEU A 58 3.21 -17.94 7.55
CA LEU A 58 1.84 -17.51 7.26
C LEU A 58 1.08 -18.61 6.53
N SER A 59 -0.18 -18.80 6.90
CA SER A 59 -1.08 -19.59 6.07
C SER A 59 -1.26 -18.94 4.70
N LEU A 60 -1.55 -19.73 3.67
CA LEU A 60 -1.81 -19.21 2.32
C LEU A 60 -2.92 -18.14 2.31
N ALA A 61 -3.93 -18.29 3.15
CA ALA A 61 -5.02 -17.32 3.27
C ALA A 61 -4.53 -15.98 3.84
N LEU A 62 -3.67 -15.99 4.87
CA LEU A 62 -3.08 -14.76 5.43
C LEU A 62 -2.11 -14.10 4.45
N TYR A 63 -1.30 -14.88 3.75
CA TYR A 63 -0.39 -14.38 2.72
C TYR A 63 -1.16 -13.68 1.59
N ARG A 64 -2.19 -14.33 1.04
CA ARG A 64 -3.07 -13.72 0.02
C ARG A 64 -3.79 -12.49 0.56
N GLY A 65 -4.28 -12.55 1.79
CA GLY A 65 -4.89 -11.41 2.47
C GLY A 65 -3.93 -10.22 2.57
N ALA A 66 -2.67 -10.44 2.97
CA ALA A 66 -1.66 -9.40 3.04
C ALA A 66 -1.33 -8.79 1.67
N MET A 67 -1.31 -9.60 0.59
CA MET A 67 -1.16 -9.08 -0.78
C MET A 67 -2.33 -8.19 -1.20
N VAL A 68 -3.57 -8.60 -0.89
CA VAL A 68 -4.77 -7.78 -1.17
C VAL A 68 -4.72 -6.48 -0.38
N VAL A 69 -4.36 -6.53 0.91
CA VAL A 69 -4.21 -5.34 1.75
C VAL A 69 -3.14 -4.40 1.19
N LEU A 70 -1.99 -4.92 0.75
CA LEU A 70 -0.96 -4.11 0.11
C LEU A 70 -1.48 -3.44 -1.17
N ALA A 71 -2.20 -4.17 -2.02
CA ALA A 71 -2.79 -3.60 -3.23
C ALA A 71 -3.81 -2.49 -2.92
N VAL A 72 -4.66 -2.68 -1.91
CA VAL A 72 -5.61 -1.67 -1.42
C VAL A 72 -4.87 -0.44 -0.88
N CYS A 73 -3.78 -0.63 -0.13
CA CYS A 73 -2.95 0.47 0.37
C CYS A 73 -2.30 1.25 -0.79
N VAL A 74 -1.76 0.58 -1.81
CA VAL A 74 -1.18 1.24 -2.99
C VAL A 74 -2.23 2.07 -3.73
N LEU A 75 -3.44 1.53 -3.91
CA LEU A 75 -4.56 2.28 -4.50
C LEU A 75 -4.92 3.52 -3.67
N GLN A 76 -5.00 3.37 -2.35
CA GLN A 76 -5.29 4.48 -1.44
C GLN A 76 -4.19 5.56 -1.49
N ILE A 77 -2.93 5.16 -1.62
CA ILE A 77 -1.82 6.10 -1.79
C ILE A 77 -1.92 6.83 -3.13
N ALA A 78 -2.35 6.15 -4.19
CA ALA A 78 -2.63 6.80 -5.47
C ALA A 78 -3.74 7.86 -5.34
N LEU A 79 -4.83 7.54 -4.62
CA LEU A 79 -5.90 8.50 -4.30
C LEU A 79 -5.37 9.66 -3.45
N GLY A 80 -4.52 9.40 -2.45
CA GLY A 80 -3.89 10.43 -1.63
C GLY A 80 -2.94 11.33 -2.43
N GLY A 81 -2.16 10.75 -3.33
CA GLY A 81 -1.36 11.49 -4.31
C GLY A 81 -2.24 12.39 -5.18
N TRP A 82 -3.39 11.87 -5.64
CA TRP A 82 -4.35 12.63 -6.41
C TRP A 82 -4.98 13.78 -5.63
N VAL A 83 -5.26 13.59 -4.32
CA VAL A 83 -5.72 14.67 -3.42
C VAL A 83 -4.67 15.77 -3.32
N SER A 84 -3.41 15.42 -3.00
CA SER A 84 -2.36 16.41 -2.77
C SER A 84 -1.97 17.17 -4.03
N THR A 85 -1.86 16.47 -5.17
CA THR A 85 -1.48 17.07 -6.46
C THR A 85 -2.55 17.98 -7.04
N ASN A 86 -3.81 17.82 -6.63
CA ASN A 86 -4.92 18.67 -7.04
C ASN A 86 -5.33 19.71 -5.98
N TYR A 87 -4.60 19.78 -4.85
CA TYR A 87 -4.97 20.62 -3.71
C TYR A 87 -6.39 20.33 -3.16
N ALA A 88 -6.90 19.13 -3.41
CA ALA A 88 -8.27 18.76 -3.06
C ALA A 88 -8.48 18.56 -1.55
N VAL A 89 -7.41 18.52 -0.74
CA VAL A 89 -7.49 18.46 0.71
C VAL A 89 -8.28 19.63 1.29
N LEU A 90 -8.20 20.81 0.67
CA LEU A 90 -8.88 22.03 1.10
C LEU A 90 -10.39 22.04 0.77
N ALA A 91 -10.87 21.06 0.01
CA ALA A 91 -12.30 20.98 -0.35
C ALA A 91 -13.20 20.55 0.82
N CYS A 92 -12.67 19.84 1.82
CA CYS A 92 -13.41 19.40 3.00
C CYS A 92 -12.55 19.67 4.25
N GLN A 93 -12.82 20.74 4.97
CA GLN A 93 -12.07 21.19 6.15
C GLN A 93 -12.67 20.69 7.47
N GLU A 94 -13.68 19.84 7.42
CA GLU A 94 -14.35 19.27 8.59
C GLU A 94 -14.43 17.74 8.51
N PHE A 95 -14.69 17.12 9.64
CA PHE A 95 -14.85 15.68 9.77
C PHE A 95 -15.96 15.37 10.81
N PRO A 96 -16.85 14.41 10.56
CA PRO A 96 -16.86 13.44 9.44
C PRO A 96 -17.50 13.98 8.15
N THR A 97 -18.25 15.06 8.22
CA THR A 97 -18.94 15.71 7.10
C THR A 97 -17.95 16.43 6.17
N CYS A 98 -18.45 16.88 5.03
CA CYS A 98 -17.74 17.76 4.11
C CYS A 98 -18.73 18.83 3.66
N GLN A 99 -18.42 20.12 3.91
CA GLN A 99 -19.31 21.25 3.62
C GLN A 99 -20.68 21.15 4.34
N GLY A 100 -20.70 20.65 5.58
CA GLY A 100 -21.92 20.45 6.38
C GLY A 100 -22.74 19.22 6.00
N GLU A 101 -22.37 18.49 4.96
CA GLU A 101 -23.13 17.36 4.41
C GLU A 101 -22.37 16.04 4.50
N TRP A 102 -23.11 14.92 4.66
CA TRP A 102 -22.56 13.58 4.55
C TRP A 102 -22.26 13.20 3.10
N TRP A 103 -23.02 13.74 2.16
CA TRP A 103 -22.89 13.50 0.73
C TRP A 103 -23.00 14.82 -0.03
N PRO A 104 -21.92 15.61 -0.09
CA PRO A 104 -21.90 16.91 -0.75
C PRO A 104 -22.01 16.77 -2.27
N THR A 105 -22.25 17.88 -2.97
CA THR A 105 -22.26 17.93 -4.42
C THR A 105 -20.87 17.58 -4.97
N MET A 106 -20.79 16.56 -5.84
CA MET A 106 -19.55 16.01 -6.39
C MET A 106 -19.60 15.87 -7.91
N ASP A 107 -18.50 16.24 -8.58
CA ASP A 107 -18.27 16.00 -10.01
C ASP A 107 -17.15 14.99 -10.20
N PHE A 108 -17.52 13.71 -10.28
CA PHE A 108 -16.56 12.61 -10.45
C PHE A 108 -15.91 12.63 -11.84
N ALA A 109 -16.63 13.02 -12.87
CA ALA A 109 -16.12 12.99 -14.24
C ALA A 109 -14.93 13.95 -14.41
N ARG A 110 -15.07 15.19 -13.96
CA ARG A 110 -13.99 16.17 -14.01
C ARG A 110 -12.92 15.89 -12.96
N GLY A 111 -13.29 15.46 -11.76
CA GLY A 111 -12.37 15.15 -10.67
C GLY A 111 -11.36 14.05 -11.00
N PHE A 112 -11.76 13.04 -11.75
CA PHE A 112 -10.93 11.88 -12.09
C PHE A 112 -10.46 11.83 -13.55
N THR A 113 -10.56 12.95 -14.28
CA THR A 113 -9.89 13.08 -15.57
C THR A 113 -8.37 13.10 -15.36
N VAL A 114 -7.68 12.08 -15.89
CA VAL A 114 -6.24 11.86 -15.66
C VAL A 114 -5.39 12.79 -16.52
N VAL A 115 -5.79 12.97 -17.78
CA VAL A 115 -5.03 13.77 -18.77
C VAL A 115 -5.54 15.20 -18.75
N ARG A 116 -4.96 16.02 -17.89
CA ARG A 116 -5.26 17.46 -17.77
C ARG A 116 -4.16 18.20 -17.01
N GLU A 117 -4.00 19.47 -17.29
CA GLU A 117 -3.10 20.35 -16.54
C GLU A 117 -3.63 20.60 -15.12
N LEU A 118 -2.73 21.01 -14.22
CA LEU A 118 -3.10 21.35 -12.84
C LEU A 118 -4.13 22.49 -12.82
N GLY A 119 -5.23 22.26 -12.09
CA GLY A 119 -6.32 23.24 -11.93
C GLY A 119 -7.27 23.35 -13.13
N MET A 120 -7.01 22.65 -14.23
CA MET A 120 -7.82 22.71 -15.43
C MET A 120 -8.67 21.45 -15.59
N GLY A 121 -9.83 21.58 -16.20
CA GLY A 121 -10.66 20.46 -16.67
C GLY A 121 -10.26 20.01 -18.08
N PRO A 122 -10.84 18.93 -18.61
CA PRO A 122 -10.57 18.42 -19.97
C PRO A 122 -11.05 19.37 -21.06
N ASP A 123 -11.97 20.27 -20.74
CA ASP A 123 -12.56 21.30 -21.60
C ASP A 123 -11.73 22.59 -21.65
N GLY A 124 -10.61 22.67 -20.91
CA GLY A 124 -9.78 23.87 -20.79
C GLY A 124 -10.33 24.94 -19.84
N GLU A 125 -11.45 24.66 -19.18
CA GLU A 125 -12.00 25.48 -18.10
C GLU A 125 -11.36 25.14 -16.75
N TYR A 126 -11.51 26.01 -15.75
CA TYR A 126 -11.04 25.71 -14.39
C TYR A 126 -11.78 24.51 -13.79
N LEU A 127 -11.06 23.69 -13.06
CA LEU A 127 -11.64 22.57 -12.36
C LEU A 127 -12.62 23.06 -11.31
N PRO A 128 -13.92 22.66 -11.36
CA PRO A 128 -14.92 23.14 -10.43
C PRO A 128 -14.66 22.59 -9.00
N PHE A 129 -15.07 23.33 -7.99
CA PHE A 129 -14.88 22.94 -6.59
C PHE A 129 -15.53 21.59 -6.25
N SER A 130 -16.66 21.25 -6.87
CA SER A 130 -17.31 19.94 -6.76
C SER A 130 -16.45 18.78 -7.25
N ALA A 131 -15.53 19.01 -8.19
CA ALA A 131 -14.55 18.01 -8.63
C ALA A 131 -13.47 17.76 -7.57
N LEU A 132 -12.99 18.82 -6.90
CA LEU A 132 -12.06 18.70 -5.76
C LEU A 132 -12.73 17.99 -4.58
N THR A 133 -14.00 18.29 -4.33
CA THR A 133 -14.85 17.62 -3.33
C THR A 133 -14.94 16.12 -3.63
N ALA A 134 -15.20 15.72 -4.89
CA ALA A 134 -15.26 14.33 -5.29
C ALA A 134 -13.93 13.60 -5.02
N ILE A 135 -12.80 14.21 -5.38
CA ILE A 135 -11.46 13.65 -5.14
C ILE A 135 -11.24 13.41 -3.64
N HIS A 136 -11.56 14.39 -2.81
CA HIS A 136 -11.32 14.28 -1.36
C HIS A 136 -12.24 13.25 -0.69
N VAL A 137 -13.54 13.24 -1.03
CA VAL A 137 -14.50 12.28 -0.47
C VAL A 137 -14.14 10.84 -0.85
N VAL A 138 -13.77 10.58 -2.10
CA VAL A 138 -13.32 9.25 -2.53
C VAL A 138 -12.08 8.79 -1.75
N HIS A 139 -11.12 9.68 -1.52
CA HIS A 139 -9.95 9.37 -0.68
C HIS A 139 -10.36 9.04 0.77
N ARG A 140 -11.30 9.76 1.37
CA ARG A 140 -11.82 9.44 2.72
C ARG A 140 -12.51 8.08 2.78
N LEU A 141 -13.32 7.75 1.77
CA LEU A 141 -13.97 6.43 1.67
C LEU A 141 -12.92 5.32 1.51
N GLY A 142 -11.92 5.54 0.67
CA GLY A 142 -10.78 4.63 0.52
C GLY A 142 -10.00 4.45 1.83
N ALA A 143 -9.81 5.52 2.62
CA ALA A 143 -9.19 5.45 3.94
C ALA A 143 -9.98 4.55 4.91
N ALA A 144 -11.31 4.62 4.89
CA ALA A 144 -12.15 3.73 5.68
C ALA A 144 -11.98 2.25 5.25
N VAL A 145 -11.87 1.99 3.95
CA VAL A 145 -11.59 0.63 3.43
C VAL A 145 -10.22 0.14 3.90
N VAL A 146 -9.17 0.98 3.84
CA VAL A 146 -7.83 0.64 4.33
C VAL A 146 -7.85 0.37 5.83
N LEU A 147 -8.57 1.19 6.61
CA LEU A 147 -8.72 0.99 8.06
C LEU A 147 -9.27 -0.40 8.37
N VAL A 148 -10.34 -0.82 7.69
CA VAL A 148 -10.95 -2.14 7.86
C VAL A 148 -10.01 -3.25 7.37
N ALA A 149 -9.36 -3.07 6.22
CA ALA A 149 -8.51 -4.09 5.62
C ALA A 149 -7.23 -4.33 6.45
N VAL A 150 -6.51 -3.26 6.82
CA VAL A 150 -5.28 -3.34 7.64
C VAL A 150 -5.63 -3.78 9.07
N GLY A 151 -6.70 -3.24 9.66
CA GLY A 151 -7.17 -3.64 10.98
C GLY A 151 -7.58 -5.11 11.03
N GLY A 152 -8.30 -5.59 10.01
CA GLY A 152 -8.70 -6.99 9.87
C GLY A 152 -7.50 -7.94 9.70
N LEU A 153 -6.50 -7.55 8.89
CA LEU A 153 -5.25 -8.31 8.77
C LEU A 153 -4.49 -8.34 10.10
N GLY A 154 -4.33 -7.19 10.76
CA GLY A 154 -3.68 -7.09 12.07
C GLY A 154 -4.38 -7.96 13.13
N TRP A 155 -5.70 -7.92 13.17
CA TRP A 155 -6.50 -8.78 14.06
C TRP A 155 -6.23 -10.27 13.78
N ARG A 156 -6.25 -10.69 12.51
CA ARG A 156 -6.00 -12.10 12.13
C ARG A 156 -4.59 -12.56 12.53
N LEU A 157 -3.58 -11.70 12.36
CA LEU A 157 -2.22 -11.97 12.82
C LEU A 157 -2.14 -12.03 14.35
N TRP A 158 -2.87 -11.17 15.05
CA TRP A 158 -2.88 -11.14 16.52
C TRP A 158 -3.46 -12.41 17.13
N VAL A 159 -4.60 -12.88 16.62
CA VAL A 159 -5.30 -14.05 17.15
C VAL A 159 -4.68 -15.39 16.74
N SER A 160 -3.70 -15.40 15.84
CA SER A 160 -2.98 -16.62 15.42
C SER A 160 -2.25 -17.33 16.57
N GLY A 161 -1.91 -16.59 17.63
CA GLY A 161 -1.16 -17.09 18.78
C GLY A 161 0.36 -17.08 18.59
N ASP A 162 0.86 -16.91 17.38
CA ASP A 162 2.29 -16.84 17.07
C ASP A 162 2.89 -15.50 17.55
N PRO A 163 3.96 -15.50 18.38
CA PRO A 163 4.56 -14.27 18.90
C PRO A 163 5.12 -13.35 17.80
N GLU A 164 5.63 -13.90 16.71
CA GLU A 164 6.17 -13.11 15.62
C GLU A 164 5.06 -12.46 14.78
N GLN A 165 3.99 -13.21 14.49
CA GLN A 165 2.79 -12.64 13.86
C GLN A 165 2.17 -11.51 14.71
N ARG A 166 2.17 -11.64 16.05
CA ARG A 166 1.70 -10.59 16.97
C ARG A 166 2.55 -9.32 16.88
N ARG A 167 3.88 -9.43 16.73
CA ARG A 167 4.76 -8.27 16.53
C ARG A 167 4.40 -7.52 15.24
N TRP A 168 4.12 -8.24 14.16
CA TRP A 168 3.70 -7.63 12.90
C TRP A 168 2.31 -7.01 13.02
N ALA A 169 1.39 -7.64 13.75
CA ALA A 169 0.09 -7.05 14.07
C ALA A 169 0.23 -5.72 14.83
N GLN A 170 1.13 -5.65 15.82
CA GLN A 170 1.43 -4.42 16.55
C GLN A 170 2.01 -3.35 15.64
N ALA A 171 2.98 -3.69 14.79
CA ALA A 171 3.57 -2.74 13.83
C ALA A 171 2.49 -2.16 12.88
N LEU A 172 1.61 -3.01 12.34
CA LEU A 172 0.47 -2.56 11.52
C LEU A 172 -0.46 -1.64 12.31
N GLY A 173 -0.79 -2.00 13.57
CA GLY A 173 -1.65 -1.19 14.44
C GLY A 173 -1.07 0.19 14.73
N VAL A 174 0.24 0.26 15.05
CA VAL A 174 0.94 1.53 15.31
C VAL A 174 0.95 2.42 14.07
N VAL A 175 1.30 1.87 12.90
CA VAL A 175 1.34 2.66 11.66
C VAL A 175 -0.07 3.07 11.23
N LEU A 176 -1.09 2.21 11.43
CA LEU A 176 -2.48 2.55 11.13
C LEU A 176 -2.99 3.69 12.01
N LEU A 177 -2.70 3.65 13.33
CA LEU A 177 -3.04 4.73 14.25
C LEU A 177 -2.34 6.04 13.85
N TRP A 178 -1.05 5.95 13.48
CA TRP A 178 -0.31 7.09 12.96
C TRP A 178 -0.98 7.70 11.72
N GLN A 179 -1.43 6.86 10.78
CA GLN A 179 -2.15 7.31 9.58
C GLN A 179 -3.46 8.01 9.91
N LEU A 180 -4.22 7.51 10.88
CA LEU A 180 -5.46 8.15 11.34
C LEU A 180 -5.18 9.53 11.95
N ILE A 181 -4.21 9.62 12.85
CA ILE A 181 -3.86 10.88 13.51
C ILE A 181 -3.39 11.91 12.49
N THR A 182 -2.42 11.56 11.64
CA THR A 182 -1.88 12.49 10.65
C THR A 182 -2.87 12.83 9.54
N GLY A 183 -3.69 11.86 9.12
CA GLY A 183 -4.74 12.09 8.12
C GLY A 183 -5.83 13.02 8.64
N LEU A 184 -6.30 12.82 9.88
CA LEU A 184 -7.27 13.72 10.51
C LEU A 184 -6.67 15.11 10.76
N SER A 185 -5.40 15.19 11.18
CA SER A 185 -4.70 16.46 11.35
C SER A 185 -4.64 17.28 10.05
N ASN A 186 -4.47 16.63 8.90
CA ASN A 186 -4.51 17.32 7.60
C ASN A 186 -5.86 17.97 7.29
N VAL A 187 -6.95 17.41 7.82
CA VAL A 187 -8.31 17.94 7.63
C VAL A 187 -8.60 19.08 8.61
N VAL A 188 -8.39 18.82 9.92
CA VAL A 188 -8.86 19.73 10.98
C VAL A 188 -7.89 20.89 11.27
N LEU A 189 -6.67 20.84 10.78
CA LEU A 189 -5.63 21.86 10.97
C LEU A 189 -5.26 22.57 9.66
N ASP A 190 -6.12 22.54 8.64
CA ASP A 190 -5.94 23.22 7.35
C ASP A 190 -4.63 22.86 6.63
N TRP A 191 -4.32 21.53 6.60
CA TRP A 191 -3.21 20.95 5.86
C TRP A 191 -1.81 21.46 6.26
N PRO A 192 -1.41 21.38 7.52
CA PRO A 192 -0.09 21.83 7.93
C PRO A 192 1.00 20.91 7.32
N LEU A 193 2.09 21.52 6.87
CA LEU A 193 3.20 20.82 6.19
C LEU A 193 3.70 19.61 6.99
N VAL A 194 3.83 19.75 8.31
CA VAL A 194 4.33 18.68 9.18
C VAL A 194 3.40 17.45 9.14
N ALA A 195 2.08 17.66 9.27
CA ALA A 195 1.11 16.56 9.22
C ALA A 195 1.08 15.92 7.82
N ALA A 196 1.18 16.70 6.75
CA ALA A 196 1.22 16.19 5.37
C ALA A 196 2.45 15.32 5.11
N VAL A 197 3.64 15.76 5.54
CA VAL A 197 4.89 14.99 5.42
C VAL A 197 4.83 13.72 6.26
N LEU A 198 4.36 13.81 7.52
CA LEU A 198 4.24 12.67 8.42
C LEU A 198 3.18 11.66 7.94
N HIS A 199 2.11 12.11 7.29
CA HIS A 199 1.11 11.24 6.68
C HIS A 199 1.69 10.46 5.50
N THR A 200 2.44 11.11 4.62
CA THR A 200 3.16 10.46 3.50
C THR A 200 4.23 9.49 4.01
N GLY A 201 4.98 9.87 5.05
CA GLY A 201 5.96 9.01 5.71
C GLY A 201 5.32 7.75 6.33
N GLY A 202 4.17 7.90 6.98
CA GLY A 202 3.41 6.79 7.53
C GLY A 202 2.84 5.86 6.46
N ALA A 203 2.40 6.39 5.31
CA ALA A 203 2.00 5.59 4.15
C ALA A 203 3.18 4.74 3.62
N SER A 204 4.36 5.34 3.54
CA SER A 204 5.60 4.64 3.17
C SER A 204 5.96 3.54 4.18
N ALA A 205 5.83 3.82 5.47
CA ALA A 205 6.04 2.83 6.54
C ALA A 205 5.05 1.67 6.45
N LEU A 206 3.78 1.93 6.12
CA LEU A 206 2.76 0.88 5.92
C LEU A 206 3.11 -0.04 4.76
N VAL A 207 3.54 0.52 3.62
CA VAL A 207 4.04 -0.26 2.47
C VAL A 207 5.25 -1.09 2.86
N LEU A 208 6.21 -0.52 3.61
CA LEU A 208 7.39 -1.24 4.10
C LEU A 208 7.00 -2.42 5.00
N VAL A 209 6.14 -2.20 6.00
CA VAL A 209 5.70 -3.26 6.93
C VAL A 209 5.01 -4.38 6.17
N LEU A 210 4.10 -4.08 5.24
CA LEU A 210 3.40 -5.07 4.43
C LEU A 210 4.35 -5.82 3.48
N THR A 211 5.22 -5.10 2.77
CA THR A 211 6.20 -5.70 1.85
C THR A 211 7.19 -6.58 2.62
N TRP A 212 7.63 -6.13 3.80
CA TRP A 212 8.51 -6.91 4.66
C TRP A 212 7.83 -8.19 5.15
N THR A 213 6.61 -8.08 5.66
CA THR A 213 5.80 -9.23 6.09
C THR A 213 5.65 -10.25 4.98
N LEU A 214 5.36 -9.82 3.75
CA LEU A 214 5.24 -10.70 2.59
C LEU A 214 6.57 -11.34 2.18
N GLY A 215 7.65 -10.59 2.21
CA GLY A 215 8.96 -11.08 1.76
C GLY A 215 9.57 -12.14 2.69
N ILE A 216 9.41 -12.00 4.02
CA ILE A 216 9.85 -13.00 5.00
C ILE A 216 8.86 -14.16 5.14
N SER A 217 7.63 -14.00 4.67
CA SER A 217 6.62 -15.05 4.62
C SER A 217 6.86 -15.90 3.38
N ARG A 218 7.86 -16.75 3.40
CA ARG A 218 7.89 -17.83 2.43
C ARG A 218 6.72 -18.73 2.78
N SER A 219 5.65 -18.66 1.96
CA SER A 219 4.58 -19.63 2.06
C SER A 219 5.23 -21.01 2.13
N ASP A 220 4.96 -21.78 3.19
CA ASP A 220 5.14 -23.21 3.19
C ASP A 220 4.17 -23.82 2.15
N ILE A 221 4.30 -23.36 0.90
CA ILE A 221 3.88 -24.10 -0.27
C ILE A 221 4.97 -25.16 -0.50
N SER A 222 5.33 -25.90 0.53
CA SER A 222 5.72 -27.28 0.35
C SER A 222 4.42 -27.95 -0.05
N VAL A 223 4.18 -27.97 -1.35
CA VAL A 223 3.41 -29.00 -1.99
C VAL A 223 3.69 -30.26 -1.19
N SER A 224 2.66 -30.78 -0.51
CA SER A 224 2.63 -32.17 -0.09
C SER A 224 2.71 -32.99 -1.36
N SER A 225 3.93 -33.14 -1.88
CA SER A 225 4.25 -34.17 -2.84
C SER A 225 3.84 -35.47 -2.17
N PRO A 226 2.92 -36.24 -2.74
CA PRO A 226 2.62 -37.56 -2.21
C PRO A 226 3.96 -38.31 -2.21
N ARG A 227 4.49 -38.62 -1.04
CA ARG A 227 5.59 -39.58 -0.93
C ARG A 227 5.05 -40.85 -1.55
N HIS A 228 5.43 -41.09 -2.79
CA HIS A 228 5.27 -42.38 -3.42
C HIS A 228 5.87 -43.38 -2.48
N GLY A 229 5.02 -44.37 -2.12
CA GLY A 229 5.31 -45.41 -1.15
C GLY A 229 6.67 -46.01 -1.34
N ALA A 230 7.44 -46.00 -0.26
CA ALA A 230 8.57 -46.88 -0.11
C ALA A 230 8.00 -48.30 -0.17
N SER A 231 8.24 -48.92 -1.32
CA SER A 231 8.05 -50.34 -1.56
C SER A 231 8.65 -51.15 -0.42
N GLU A 232 7.79 -51.83 0.34
CA GLU A 232 8.18 -52.91 1.20
C GLU A 232 8.91 -53.96 0.39
N ARG A 233 10.24 -53.97 0.46
CA ARG A 233 11.00 -55.16 0.10
C ARG A 233 10.92 -56.10 1.26
N SER A 234 9.97 -57.04 1.17
CA SER A 234 9.98 -58.29 1.88
C SER A 234 11.28 -59.02 1.65
N SER A 235 12.15 -59.05 2.65
CA SER A 235 13.32 -59.98 2.67
C SER A 235 12.81 -61.34 3.07
N PHE A 236 12.67 -62.21 2.09
CA PHE A 236 12.59 -63.67 2.31
C PHE A 236 13.93 -64.13 2.89
N ASP A 237 13.91 -64.47 4.18
CA ASP A 237 14.98 -65.17 4.85
C ASP A 237 14.78 -66.67 4.60
N THR A 238 15.51 -67.24 3.66
CA THR A 238 15.63 -68.69 3.48
C THR A 238 16.92 -69.15 4.10
N ARG A 239 16.88 -69.67 5.32
CA ARG A 239 17.95 -70.53 5.85
C ARG A 239 17.72 -71.95 5.37
N PRO A 240 18.74 -72.64 4.80
CA PRO A 240 18.75 -74.07 4.71
C PRO A 240 19.27 -74.68 6.02
N ALA A 241 18.60 -75.72 6.48
CA ALA A 241 19.06 -76.65 7.52
C ALA A 241 20.05 -77.61 6.94
N ALA A 242 21.18 -77.82 7.63
CA ALA A 242 21.92 -79.05 7.78
C ALA A 242 23.01 -78.84 8.85
#